data_e62ca3275339fffeaf45ac0195750135
#
_entry.id   e62ca3275339fffeaf45ac0195750135
#
_cell.length_a   1.000
_cell.length_b   1.000
_cell.length_c   1.000
_cell.angle_alpha   90.00
_cell.angle_beta   90.00
_cell.angle_gamma   90.00
#
_symmetry.space_group_name_H-M   'P 1'
#
loop_
_entity.id
_entity.type
_entity.pdbx_description
1 polymer ?
#
loop_
_entity_poly.entity_id
_entity_poly.type
_entity_poly.pdbx_seq_one_letter_code
_entity_poly.pdbx_strand_id
1 'polypeptide(L)'
;MTVCSGTSWRLISILAAIGMCVALPACGESAASDLTIERLPDVNPSLPTVPTIPPPPYDVEYADSSFSVYGVRRRMATTMGTDVAVTGYIVEIYVPPECPEGRTCDAAAAPHLWLADRRDPPEGEDRLMLAGYAENQAQIDEAVELASRGRYEPPDPESGILPIPTDFAVGAKVKIHGRFTRVSGAGFNVSNGMLDYRGHEVLEPPPGTEVEE
;
A
#
# COMPACT_ATOMS: atom_id res chain seq x y z
N MET A 1 -37.26 -12.05 -31.25
CA MET A 1 -37.57 -13.49 -31.25
C MET A 1 -36.90 -14.06 -30.01
N THR A 2 -37.46 -14.60 -28.96
CA THR A 2 -38.80 -15.05 -28.65
C THR A 2 -38.90 -15.12 -27.12
N VAL A 3 -40.00 -14.61 -26.59
CA VAL A 3 -40.42 -14.62 -25.17
C VAL A 3 -40.93 -16.04 -24.82
N CYS A 4 -40.75 -16.45 -23.54
CA CYS A 4 -41.60 -17.38 -22.81
C CYS A 4 -41.30 -17.18 -21.31
N SER A 5 -42.03 -16.54 -20.49
CA SER A 5 -43.39 -16.59 -19.92
C SER A 5 -43.84 -18.01 -19.51
N GLY A 6 -44.01 -18.23 -18.22
CA GLY A 6 -44.51 -19.46 -17.61
C GLY A 6 -44.96 -19.27 -16.17
N THR A 7 -46.12 -18.68 -16.00
CA THR A 7 -46.94 -18.59 -14.77
C THR A 7 -47.72 -19.89 -14.57
N SER A 8 -47.81 -20.41 -13.34
CA SER A 8 -48.86 -21.37 -12.90
C SER A 8 -48.76 -21.51 -11.39
N TRP A 9 -49.53 -20.94 -10.62
CA TRP A 9 -50.90 -21.02 -10.14
C TRP A 9 -51.38 -22.47 -9.91
N ARG A 10 -51.47 -22.92 -8.66
CA ARG A 10 -52.61 -23.73 -8.19
C ARG A 10 -52.75 -23.62 -6.66
N LEU A 11 -53.90 -23.12 -6.33
CA LEU A 11 -54.69 -23.14 -5.09
C LEU A 11 -55.14 -24.56 -4.71
N ILE A 12 -55.74 -24.66 -3.47
CA ILE A 12 -56.64 -25.67 -2.89
C ILE A 12 -55.85 -26.69 -2.03
N SER A 13 -56.11 -26.91 -0.75
CA SER A 13 -57.39 -27.16 -0.08
C SER A 13 -57.34 -27.01 1.44
N ILE A 14 -58.37 -26.49 1.99
CA ILE A 14 -58.83 -26.46 3.38
C ILE A 14 -59.19 -27.88 3.82
N LEU A 15 -58.73 -28.36 4.98
CA LEU A 15 -59.44 -29.38 5.75
C LEU A 15 -59.24 -29.14 7.24
N ALA A 16 -60.34 -28.80 7.87
CA ALA A 16 -60.51 -28.66 9.28
C ALA A 16 -60.38 -30.02 9.99
N ALA A 17 -59.61 -30.10 11.03
CA ALA A 17 -59.70 -31.18 12.03
C ALA A 17 -59.70 -30.56 13.41
N ILE A 18 -60.85 -30.56 13.99
CA ILE A 18 -61.10 -30.30 15.42
C ILE A 18 -60.48 -31.43 16.22
N GLY A 19 -59.56 -31.11 17.10
CA GLY A 19 -58.89 -32.09 17.96
C GLY A 19 -58.52 -31.43 19.28
N MET A 20 -59.47 -31.46 20.18
CA MET A 20 -59.40 -31.63 21.65
C MET A 20 -58.15 -31.06 22.37
N CYS A 21 -58.31 -29.88 22.95
CA CYS A 21 -57.45 -29.32 23.98
C CYS A 21 -57.43 -30.21 25.24
N VAL A 22 -56.36 -30.94 25.43
CA VAL A 22 -56.00 -31.47 26.75
C VAL A 22 -55.14 -30.42 27.44
N ALA A 23 -55.73 -29.63 28.31
CA ALA A 23 -55.02 -28.73 29.18
C ALA A 23 -54.31 -29.59 30.25
N LEU A 24 -53.01 -29.79 30.08
CA LEU A 24 -52.14 -30.26 31.15
C LEU A 24 -51.74 -29.02 31.95
N PRO A 25 -52.05 -28.95 33.24
CA PRO A 25 -51.46 -27.94 34.11
C PRO A 25 -50.02 -28.34 34.37
N ALA A 26 -49.08 -27.80 33.61
CA ALA A 26 -47.70 -27.82 33.99
C ALA A 26 -47.45 -26.76 35.06
N CYS A 27 -47.85 -27.08 36.31
CA CYS A 27 -47.24 -26.44 37.43
C CYS A 27 -45.77 -26.92 37.54
N GLY A 28 -44.93 -26.29 36.76
CA GLY A 28 -43.52 -26.30 37.00
C GLY A 28 -43.25 -25.32 38.13
N GLU A 29 -43.16 -25.80 39.35
CA GLU A 29 -42.49 -25.05 40.41
C GLU A 29 -41.11 -24.66 39.87
N SER A 30 -40.91 -23.34 39.72
CA SER A 30 -39.61 -22.78 39.37
C SER A 30 -38.62 -23.14 40.49
N ALA A 31 -37.79 -24.11 40.22
CA ALA A 31 -36.61 -24.41 41.08
C ALA A 31 -35.58 -23.25 41.08
N ALA A 32 -36.01 -22.06 40.66
CA ALA A 32 -35.17 -20.88 40.62
C ALA A 32 -35.14 -20.04 41.91
N SER A 33 -35.96 -20.42 42.91
CA SER A 33 -36.03 -19.64 44.16
C SER A 33 -34.98 -20.00 45.20
N ASP A 34 -34.13 -20.97 44.94
CA ASP A 34 -33.11 -21.41 45.91
C ASP A 34 -31.66 -21.18 45.48
N LEU A 35 -31.48 -20.39 44.43
CA LEU A 35 -30.15 -19.92 44.06
C LEU A 35 -29.78 -18.70 44.92
N THR A 36 -29.19 -18.95 46.06
CA THR A 36 -28.49 -17.92 46.84
C THR A 36 -27.28 -17.50 46.05
N ILE A 37 -27.37 -16.40 45.32
CA ILE A 37 -26.22 -15.83 44.63
C ILE A 37 -25.28 -15.28 45.70
N GLU A 38 -24.27 -16.06 46.05
CA GLU A 38 -23.18 -15.61 46.89
C GLU A 38 -22.45 -14.50 46.17
N ARG A 39 -22.58 -13.25 46.62
CA ARG A 39 -21.78 -12.14 46.08
C ARG A 39 -20.33 -12.45 46.36
N LEU A 40 -19.60 -12.72 45.26
CA LEU A 40 -18.15 -12.78 45.30
C LEU A 40 -17.61 -11.47 45.88
N PRO A 41 -16.59 -11.53 46.77
CA PRO A 41 -16.00 -10.33 47.32
C PRO A 41 -15.52 -9.42 46.19
N ASP A 42 -15.71 -8.10 46.34
CA ASP A 42 -15.21 -7.10 45.41
C ASP A 42 -13.69 -7.25 45.30
N VAL A 43 -13.24 -7.98 44.28
CA VAL A 43 -11.81 -8.09 43.94
C VAL A 43 -11.45 -6.86 43.19
N ASN A 44 -10.69 -5.97 43.80
CA ASN A 44 -10.07 -4.84 43.12
C ASN A 44 -8.85 -5.40 42.34
N PRO A 45 -8.96 -5.64 41.00
CA PRO A 45 -7.88 -6.27 40.29
C PRO A 45 -6.70 -5.29 40.23
N SER A 46 -5.54 -5.71 40.76
CA SER A 46 -4.29 -4.99 40.53
C SER A 46 -3.90 -5.18 39.09
N LEU A 47 -4.37 -4.29 38.21
CA LEU A 47 -3.99 -4.33 36.80
C LEU A 47 -2.53 -3.98 36.68
N PRO A 48 -1.77 -4.73 35.84
CA PRO A 48 -0.40 -4.36 35.54
C PRO A 48 -0.36 -2.97 34.87
N THR A 49 0.68 -2.21 35.18
CA THR A 49 0.89 -0.90 34.54
C THR A 49 0.96 -1.11 33.02
N VAL A 50 0.08 -0.42 32.29
CA VAL A 50 0.10 -0.46 30.82
C VAL A 50 1.42 0.15 30.35
N PRO A 51 2.27 -0.57 29.60
CA PRO A 51 3.49 0.00 29.08
C PRO A 51 3.17 1.16 28.14
N THR A 52 3.87 2.27 28.30
CA THR A 52 3.75 3.42 27.41
C THR A 52 4.36 3.02 26.06
N ILE A 53 3.55 2.97 25.02
CA ILE A 53 4.03 2.73 23.65
C ILE A 53 4.70 4.02 23.19
N PRO A 54 5.99 3.98 22.76
CA PRO A 54 6.64 5.15 22.20
C PRO A 54 5.86 5.66 20.98
N PRO A 55 5.87 6.98 20.72
CA PRO A 55 5.26 7.52 19.52
C PRO A 55 5.92 6.93 18.26
N PRO A 56 5.21 6.88 17.12
CA PRO A 56 5.78 6.42 15.86
C PRO A 56 7.00 7.29 15.48
N PRO A 57 8.04 6.72 14.87
CA PRO A 57 9.25 7.45 14.51
C PRO A 57 9.02 8.55 13.46
N TYR A 58 8.00 8.38 12.63
CA TYR A 58 7.60 9.30 11.57
C TYR A 58 6.09 9.42 11.51
N ASP A 59 5.61 10.52 10.95
CA ASP A 59 4.21 10.69 10.61
C ASP A 59 3.78 9.61 9.61
N VAL A 60 2.59 9.06 9.79
CA VAL A 60 2.06 8.05 8.87
C VAL A 60 1.64 8.70 7.56
N GLU A 61 1.07 9.88 7.64
CA GLU A 61 0.50 10.62 6.51
C GLU A 61 0.77 12.11 6.73
N TYR A 62 1.23 12.80 5.69
CA TYR A 62 1.48 14.23 5.72
C TYR A 62 0.20 15.03 5.46
N ALA A 63 0.24 16.35 5.69
CA ALA A 63 -0.91 17.24 5.53
C ALA A 63 -1.48 17.28 4.10
N ASP A 64 -0.66 16.94 3.10
CA ASP A 64 -1.03 16.84 1.70
C ASP A 64 -1.58 15.46 1.29
N SER A 65 -1.88 14.61 2.27
CA SER A 65 -2.36 13.23 2.11
C SER A 65 -1.36 12.28 1.46
N SER A 66 -0.09 12.66 1.31
CA SER A 66 0.95 11.72 0.94
C SER A 66 1.41 10.90 2.17
N PHE A 67 1.73 9.64 1.96
CA PHE A 67 2.30 8.79 2.99
C PHE A 67 3.80 9.05 3.16
N SER A 68 4.32 8.88 4.37
CA SER A 68 5.75 8.61 4.56
C SER A 68 6.09 7.19 4.10
N VAL A 69 7.36 6.86 3.94
CA VAL A 69 7.80 5.48 3.66
C VAL A 69 7.37 4.55 4.78
N TYR A 70 7.56 4.96 6.03
CA TYR A 70 7.03 4.27 7.21
C TYR A 70 5.51 4.11 7.15
N GLY A 71 4.80 5.17 6.79
CA GLY A 71 3.34 5.21 6.77
C GLY A 71 2.71 4.25 5.77
N VAL A 72 3.20 4.22 4.53
CA VAL A 72 2.67 3.31 3.50
C VAL A 72 2.89 1.85 3.89
N ARG A 73 4.04 1.53 4.50
CA ARG A 73 4.34 0.18 5.01
C ARG A 73 3.47 -0.16 6.22
N ARG A 74 3.28 0.77 7.14
CA ARG A 74 2.42 0.57 8.32
C ARG A 74 0.97 0.32 7.93
N ARG A 75 0.51 0.92 6.84
CA ARG A 75 -0.85 0.75 6.31
C ARG A 75 -0.95 -0.25 5.15
N MET A 76 0.03 -1.13 4.99
CA MET A 76 0.09 -2.11 3.90
C MET A 76 -1.23 -2.86 3.65
N ALA A 77 -1.95 -3.21 4.69
CA ALA A 77 -3.21 -3.95 4.56
C ALA A 77 -4.30 -3.16 3.78
N THR A 78 -4.25 -1.83 3.79
CA THR A 78 -5.23 -0.96 3.14
C THR A 78 -4.70 -0.27 1.89
N THR A 79 -3.38 -0.13 1.76
CA THR A 79 -2.74 0.55 0.62
C THR A 79 -2.27 -0.41 -0.47
N MET A 80 -2.12 -1.71 -0.17
CA MET A 80 -1.67 -2.70 -1.15
C MET A 80 -2.64 -2.82 -2.33
N GLY A 81 -2.11 -2.69 -3.54
CA GLY A 81 -2.87 -2.74 -4.78
C GLY A 81 -3.58 -1.42 -5.15
N THR A 82 -3.40 -0.35 -4.37
CA THR A 82 -3.98 0.97 -4.64
C THR A 82 -2.94 1.96 -5.16
N ASP A 83 -3.41 3.02 -5.81
CA ASP A 83 -2.57 4.16 -6.16
C ASP A 83 -2.41 5.03 -4.93
N VAL A 84 -1.17 5.40 -4.63
CA VAL A 84 -0.79 6.20 -3.46
C VAL A 84 0.23 7.27 -3.85
N ALA A 85 0.29 8.32 -3.05
CA ALA A 85 1.40 9.28 -3.08
C ALA A 85 2.31 9.00 -1.88
N VAL A 86 3.62 8.89 -2.10
CA VAL A 86 4.61 8.67 -1.04
C VAL A 86 5.66 9.76 -1.12
N THR A 87 5.90 10.43 0.00
CA THR A 87 6.95 11.44 0.15
C THR A 87 8.12 10.84 0.90
N GLY A 88 9.32 10.99 0.35
CA GLY A 88 10.56 10.47 0.93
C GLY A 88 11.80 11.01 0.24
N TYR A 89 12.96 10.65 0.76
CA TYR A 89 14.25 10.99 0.17
C TYR A 89 14.75 9.84 -0.69
N ILE A 90 15.31 10.15 -1.86
CA ILE A 90 16.04 9.17 -2.67
C ILE A 90 17.38 8.91 -1.97
N VAL A 91 17.57 7.68 -1.49
CA VAL A 91 18.77 7.30 -0.76
C VAL A 91 19.75 6.46 -1.60
N GLU A 92 19.23 5.83 -2.64
CA GLU A 92 20.03 4.99 -3.54
C GLU A 92 19.35 4.90 -4.90
N ILE A 93 20.15 4.99 -5.97
CA ILE A 93 19.71 4.75 -7.35
C ILE A 93 20.54 3.59 -7.87
N TYR A 94 19.88 2.56 -8.42
CA TYR A 94 20.57 1.42 -8.99
C TYR A 94 21.42 1.84 -10.19
N VAL A 95 22.67 1.42 -10.18
CA VAL A 95 23.58 1.56 -11.30
C VAL A 95 23.94 0.15 -11.79
N PRO A 96 23.69 -0.17 -13.07
CA PRO A 96 24.06 -1.47 -13.61
C PRO A 96 25.56 -1.73 -13.47
N PRO A 97 25.96 -2.97 -13.13
CA PRO A 97 27.38 -3.33 -13.07
C PRO A 97 28.00 -3.25 -14.48
N GLU A 98 29.23 -2.73 -14.52
CA GLU A 98 29.99 -2.72 -15.77
C GLU A 98 30.29 -4.15 -16.23
N CYS A 99 30.04 -4.41 -17.52
CA CYS A 99 30.40 -5.68 -18.15
C CYS A 99 31.71 -5.52 -18.94
N PRO A 100 32.82 -6.11 -18.48
CA PRO A 100 34.09 -6.04 -19.20
C PRO A 100 33.99 -6.65 -20.60
N GLU A 101 34.67 -6.04 -21.57
CA GLU A 101 34.72 -6.56 -22.96
C GLU A 101 35.20 -8.02 -23.00
N GLY A 102 34.49 -8.83 -23.79
CA GLY A 102 34.79 -10.25 -23.97
C GLY A 102 34.31 -11.18 -22.87
N ARG A 103 33.56 -10.69 -21.89
CA ARG A 103 32.88 -11.51 -20.86
C ARG A 103 31.37 -11.56 -21.10
N THR A 104 30.77 -12.69 -20.74
CA THR A 104 29.32 -12.81 -20.62
C THR A 104 28.94 -12.41 -19.21
N CYS A 105 28.15 -11.35 -19.04
CA CYS A 105 27.63 -10.91 -17.76
C CYS A 105 26.15 -11.30 -17.61
N ASP A 106 25.69 -11.37 -16.40
CA ASP A 106 24.26 -11.53 -16.11
C ASP A 106 23.50 -10.28 -16.62
N ALA A 107 22.26 -10.47 -17.00
CA ALA A 107 21.41 -9.36 -17.41
C ALA A 107 21.27 -8.38 -16.24
N ALA A 108 21.48 -7.08 -16.51
CA ALA A 108 21.25 -6.05 -15.55
C ALA A 108 19.78 -6.04 -15.08
N ALA A 109 19.56 -5.77 -13.80
CA ALA A 109 18.21 -5.54 -13.30
C ALA A 109 17.60 -4.30 -13.97
N ALA A 110 16.27 -4.25 -14.02
CA ALA A 110 15.59 -3.06 -14.48
C ALA A 110 15.91 -1.86 -13.54
N PRO A 111 15.88 -0.61 -14.06
CA PRO A 111 16.10 0.58 -13.26
C PRO A 111 15.16 0.66 -12.06
N HIS A 112 15.73 0.93 -10.90
CA HIS A 112 15.00 1.10 -9.66
C HIS A 112 15.79 1.99 -8.70
N LEU A 113 15.09 2.54 -7.72
CA LEU A 113 15.71 3.33 -6.66
C LEU A 113 15.07 3.02 -5.32
N TRP A 114 15.68 3.51 -4.24
CA TRP A 114 15.21 3.35 -2.89
C TRP A 114 14.87 4.69 -2.26
N LEU A 115 13.69 4.73 -1.61
CA LEU A 115 13.21 5.85 -0.83
C LEU A 115 13.31 5.54 0.66
N ALA A 116 13.58 6.57 1.47
CA ALA A 116 13.53 6.51 2.92
C ALA A 116 12.87 7.76 3.49
N ASP A 117 12.47 7.72 4.77
CA ASP A 117 11.86 8.87 5.44
C ASP A 117 12.86 9.97 5.78
N ARG A 118 14.15 9.67 5.72
CA ARG A 118 15.23 10.60 5.97
C ARG A 118 16.35 10.42 4.94
N ARG A 119 17.08 11.50 4.71
CA ARG A 119 18.15 11.57 3.70
C ARG A 119 19.31 10.62 4.00
N ASP A 120 19.60 10.41 5.28
CA ASP A 120 20.64 9.51 5.77
C ASP A 120 20.02 8.52 6.77
N PRO A 121 19.37 7.45 6.27
CA PRO A 121 18.71 6.47 7.11
C PRO A 121 19.75 5.60 7.81
N PRO A 122 19.59 5.30 9.11
CA PRO A 122 20.44 4.35 9.79
C PRO A 122 20.31 2.95 9.17
N GLU A 123 21.33 2.13 9.40
CA GLU A 123 21.31 0.74 8.96
C GLU A 123 20.11 0.00 9.56
N GLY A 124 19.38 -0.73 8.71
CA GLY A 124 18.18 -1.47 9.11
C GLY A 124 16.89 -0.65 9.11
N GLU A 125 16.91 0.64 8.82
CA GLU A 125 15.69 1.41 8.60
C GLU A 125 14.99 0.96 7.32
N ASP A 126 13.66 0.95 7.37
CA ASP A 126 12.83 0.56 6.23
C ASP A 126 13.03 1.48 5.02
N ARG A 127 13.31 0.88 3.88
CA ARG A 127 13.39 1.55 2.58
C ARG A 127 12.29 1.04 1.67
N LEU A 128 11.81 1.88 0.78
CA LEU A 128 10.78 1.55 -0.20
C LEU A 128 11.37 1.59 -1.60
N MET A 129 11.27 0.48 -2.31
CA MET A 129 11.70 0.41 -3.71
C MET A 129 10.70 1.16 -4.59
N LEU A 130 11.23 1.93 -5.56
CA LEU A 130 10.50 2.46 -6.70
C LEU A 130 11.05 1.83 -7.96
N ALA A 131 10.17 1.32 -8.84
CA ALA A 131 10.54 0.76 -10.13
C ALA A 131 9.49 1.12 -11.19
N GLY A 132 9.75 0.76 -12.46
CA GLY A 132 8.79 0.94 -13.54
C GLY A 132 8.81 2.33 -14.18
N TYR A 133 9.81 3.17 -13.88
CA TYR A 133 9.96 4.49 -14.50
C TYR A 133 10.78 4.47 -15.81
N ALA A 134 11.46 3.38 -16.11
CA ALA A 134 12.14 3.10 -17.36
C ALA A 134 12.29 1.59 -17.56
N GLU A 135 12.46 1.13 -18.79
CA GLU A 135 12.68 -0.28 -19.10
C GLU A 135 14.15 -0.69 -18.91
N ASN A 136 15.07 0.22 -19.19
CA ASN A 136 16.50 -0.02 -19.08
C ASN A 136 17.28 1.28 -18.86
N GLN A 137 18.56 1.17 -18.52
CA GLN A 137 19.42 2.31 -18.23
C GLN A 137 19.66 3.20 -19.44
N ALA A 138 19.73 2.63 -20.64
CA ALA A 138 19.99 3.41 -21.85
C ALA A 138 18.89 4.44 -22.14
N GLN A 139 17.63 4.11 -21.82
CA GLN A 139 16.53 5.08 -21.94
C GLN A 139 16.69 6.25 -20.97
N ILE A 140 17.17 6.00 -19.75
CA ILE A 140 17.42 7.04 -18.77
C ILE A 140 18.56 7.93 -19.24
N ASP A 141 19.67 7.35 -19.68
CA ASP A 141 20.85 8.07 -20.12
C ASP A 141 20.51 8.98 -21.31
N GLU A 142 19.74 8.48 -22.28
CA GLU A 142 19.25 9.26 -23.42
C GLU A 142 18.33 10.41 -22.97
N ALA A 143 17.37 10.13 -22.08
CA ALA A 143 16.46 11.15 -21.58
C ALA A 143 17.19 12.26 -20.81
N VAL A 144 18.13 11.91 -19.95
CA VAL A 144 18.98 12.86 -19.19
C VAL A 144 19.86 13.67 -20.13
N GLU A 145 20.48 13.04 -21.15
CA GLU A 145 21.29 13.75 -22.15
C GLU A 145 20.43 14.76 -22.95
N LEU A 146 19.24 14.37 -23.38
CA LEU A 146 18.31 15.26 -24.06
C LEU A 146 17.84 16.40 -23.13
N ALA A 147 17.57 16.11 -21.87
CA ALA A 147 17.14 17.12 -20.89
C ALA A 147 18.26 18.15 -20.63
N SER A 148 19.51 17.72 -20.50
CA SER A 148 20.66 18.59 -20.31
C SER A 148 20.89 19.57 -21.47
N ARG A 149 20.38 19.22 -22.65
CA ARG A 149 20.42 20.07 -23.87
C ARG A 149 19.11 20.86 -24.08
N GLY A 150 18.16 20.79 -23.16
CA GLY A 150 16.85 21.40 -23.29
C GLY A 150 16.00 20.84 -24.43
N ARG A 151 16.22 19.58 -24.80
CA ARG A 151 15.59 18.90 -25.95
C ARG A 151 14.73 17.70 -25.55
N TYR A 152 14.62 17.41 -24.27
CA TYR A 152 13.75 16.32 -23.80
C TYR A 152 12.29 16.75 -23.94
N GLU A 153 11.54 16.00 -24.73
CA GLU A 153 10.11 16.17 -24.89
C GLU A 153 9.43 14.97 -24.21
N PRO A 154 8.68 15.18 -23.12
CA PRO A 154 7.93 14.11 -22.48
C PRO A 154 6.87 13.56 -23.46
N PRO A 155 6.56 12.26 -23.39
CA PRO A 155 5.53 11.66 -24.22
C PRO A 155 4.17 12.33 -23.98
N ASP A 156 3.31 12.29 -24.99
CA ASP A 156 1.94 12.77 -24.89
C ASP A 156 1.21 12.07 -23.73
N PRO A 157 0.59 12.82 -22.79
CA PRO A 157 -0.18 12.23 -21.71
C PRO A 157 -1.29 11.27 -22.16
N GLU A 158 -1.86 11.48 -23.36
CA GLU A 158 -2.90 10.61 -23.92
C GLU A 158 -2.33 9.27 -24.45
N SER A 159 -1.02 9.18 -24.67
CA SER A 159 -0.37 7.94 -25.14
C SER A 159 -0.37 6.83 -24.10
N GLY A 160 -0.56 7.15 -22.82
CA GLY A 160 -0.42 6.22 -21.71
C GLY A 160 1.03 5.82 -21.41
N ILE A 161 2.01 6.41 -22.11
CA ILE A 161 3.44 6.22 -21.86
C ILE A 161 3.84 7.20 -20.76
N LEU A 162 4.53 6.70 -19.73
CA LEU A 162 5.02 7.53 -18.65
C LEU A 162 6.30 8.27 -19.04
N PRO A 163 6.45 9.56 -18.68
CA PRO A 163 7.69 10.27 -18.89
C PRO A 163 8.82 9.67 -18.05
N ILE A 164 10.01 9.57 -18.64
CA ILE A 164 11.19 9.12 -17.91
C ILE A 164 11.68 10.26 -17.02
N PRO A 165 11.85 10.05 -15.70
CA PRO A 165 12.39 11.06 -14.80
C PRO A 165 13.83 11.41 -15.18
N THR A 166 14.12 12.70 -15.35
CA THR A 166 15.47 13.20 -15.68
C THR A 166 16.13 13.94 -14.53
N ASP A 167 15.44 14.07 -13.42
CA ASP A 167 15.76 14.87 -12.24
C ASP A 167 15.90 14.05 -10.94
N PHE A 168 15.89 12.73 -11.05
CA PHE A 168 16.17 11.88 -9.90
C PHE A 168 17.64 11.99 -9.48
N ALA A 169 17.86 12.36 -8.23
CA ALA A 169 19.18 12.45 -7.65
C ALA A 169 19.19 11.98 -6.20
N VAL A 170 20.27 11.31 -5.78
CA VAL A 170 20.43 10.86 -4.40
C VAL A 170 20.46 12.07 -3.47
N GLY A 171 19.68 12.00 -2.39
CA GLY A 171 19.50 13.08 -1.42
C GLY A 171 18.37 14.05 -1.75
N ALA A 172 17.76 14.00 -2.93
CA ALA A 172 16.56 14.77 -3.23
C ALA A 172 15.35 14.25 -2.43
N LYS A 173 14.47 15.16 -2.01
CA LYS A 173 13.17 14.81 -1.45
C LYS A 173 12.12 14.87 -2.54
N VAL A 174 11.42 13.79 -2.71
CA VAL A 174 10.45 13.62 -3.80
C VAL A 174 9.12 13.15 -3.25
N LYS A 175 8.06 13.53 -3.97
CA LYS A 175 6.73 12.97 -3.81
C LYS A 175 6.46 12.11 -5.03
N ILE A 176 6.34 10.81 -4.82
CA ILE A 176 6.13 9.82 -5.86
C ILE A 176 4.67 9.42 -5.88
N HIS A 177 4.05 9.50 -7.03
CA HIS A 177 2.76 8.89 -7.32
C HIS A 177 3.00 7.53 -7.95
N GLY A 178 2.38 6.49 -7.41
CA GLY A 178 2.58 5.13 -7.89
C GLY A 178 1.59 4.16 -7.31
N ARG A 179 1.55 2.96 -7.89
CA ARG A 179 0.77 1.87 -7.35
C ARG A 179 1.61 1.12 -6.31
N PHE A 180 1.10 1.01 -5.09
CA PHE A 180 1.76 0.21 -4.07
C PHE A 180 1.46 -1.26 -4.29
N THR A 181 2.45 -2.05 -4.66
CA THR A 181 2.29 -3.43 -5.11
C THR A 181 3.44 -4.31 -4.63
N ARG A 182 3.29 -5.63 -4.72
CA ARG A 182 4.37 -6.58 -4.48
C ARG A 182 5.10 -7.00 -5.75
N VAL A 183 4.43 -6.87 -6.89
CA VAL A 183 4.97 -7.30 -8.19
C VAL A 183 4.85 -6.15 -9.15
N SER A 184 5.93 -5.80 -9.83
CA SER A 184 5.92 -4.79 -10.89
C SER A 184 6.08 -5.39 -12.27
N GLY A 185 5.65 -4.63 -13.29
CA GLY A 185 5.88 -4.97 -14.70
C GLY A 185 7.36 -5.09 -15.05
N ALA A 186 8.25 -4.46 -14.29
CA ALA A 186 9.71 -4.52 -14.44
C ALA A 186 10.34 -5.82 -13.89
N GLY A 187 9.55 -6.80 -13.46
CA GLY A 187 10.03 -8.11 -13.03
C GLY A 187 10.43 -8.22 -11.55
N PHE A 188 10.21 -7.18 -10.75
CA PHE A 188 10.47 -7.24 -9.31
C PHE A 188 9.35 -7.91 -8.55
N ASN A 189 9.73 -8.65 -7.48
CA ASN A 189 8.81 -9.23 -6.50
C ASN A 189 9.33 -8.94 -5.09
N VAL A 190 8.66 -8.02 -4.40
CA VAL A 190 9.06 -7.52 -3.08
C VAL A 190 7.97 -7.79 -2.06
N SER A 191 8.24 -8.69 -1.10
CA SER A 191 7.26 -9.12 -0.09
C SER A 191 6.69 -7.96 0.74
N ASN A 192 7.53 -6.96 1.04
CA ASN A 192 7.16 -5.79 1.85
C ASN A 192 6.55 -4.64 1.02
N GLY A 193 6.28 -4.89 -0.27
CA GLY A 193 5.73 -3.90 -1.16
C GLY A 193 6.78 -2.95 -1.76
N MET A 194 6.42 -2.39 -2.90
CA MET A 194 7.18 -1.44 -3.69
C MET A 194 6.22 -0.48 -4.37
N LEU A 195 6.71 0.63 -4.90
CA LEU A 195 5.96 1.51 -5.76
C LEU A 195 6.23 1.17 -7.23
N ASP A 196 5.18 0.97 -7.99
CA ASP A 196 5.19 0.95 -9.44
C ASP A 196 4.87 2.36 -9.93
N TYR A 197 5.85 3.00 -10.58
CA TYR A 197 5.87 4.44 -10.89
C TYR A 197 4.69 4.88 -11.75
N ARG A 198 4.18 6.09 -11.48
CA ARG A 198 3.17 6.79 -12.30
C ARG A 198 3.52 8.26 -12.52
N GLY A 199 4.27 8.87 -11.61
CA GLY A 199 4.67 10.27 -11.68
C GLY A 199 5.40 10.72 -10.43
N HIS A 200 5.98 11.91 -10.47
CA HIS A 200 6.69 12.46 -9.32
C HIS A 200 6.69 13.99 -9.32
N GLU A 201 7.05 14.53 -8.18
CA GLU A 201 7.32 15.94 -7.93
C GLU A 201 8.57 16.03 -7.05
N VAL A 202 9.54 16.86 -7.44
CA VAL A 202 10.71 17.15 -6.60
C VAL A 202 10.36 18.25 -5.63
N LEU A 203 10.39 17.95 -4.32
CA LEU A 203 10.06 18.89 -3.25
C LEU A 203 11.30 19.65 -2.75
N GLU A 204 12.43 18.94 -2.66
CA GLU A 204 13.72 19.52 -2.26
C GLU A 204 14.82 18.95 -3.17
N PRO A 205 15.67 19.79 -3.77
CA PRO A 205 16.80 19.30 -4.54
C PRO A 205 17.83 18.60 -3.63
N PRO A 206 18.77 17.81 -4.19
CA PRO A 206 19.84 17.22 -3.42
C PRO A 206 20.74 18.30 -2.80
N PRO A 207 21.41 18.03 -1.66
CA PRO A 207 22.27 18.99 -1.01
C PRO A 207 23.45 19.40 -1.93
N GLY A 208 23.74 20.69 -1.97
CA GLY A 208 24.81 21.25 -2.82
C GLY A 208 24.38 21.68 -4.23
N THR A 209 23.12 21.47 -4.60
CA THR A 209 22.57 22.06 -5.82
C THR A 209 22.05 23.44 -5.46
N GLU A 210 22.80 24.50 -5.78
CA GLU A 210 22.31 25.86 -5.66
C GLU A 210 21.24 26.06 -6.74
N VAL A 211 20.03 26.41 -6.32
CA VAL A 211 18.98 26.86 -7.25
C VAL A 211 19.39 28.28 -7.62
N GLU A 212 19.97 28.49 -8.82
CA GLU A 212 20.10 29.83 -9.37
C GLU A 212 18.67 30.38 -9.61
N GLU A 213 18.29 31.40 -8.81
CA GLU A 213 17.09 32.20 -9.01
C GLU A 213 17.23 33.14 -10.21
#